data_a3b32eadc2359fedc2a10a6aff26a082
#
_entry.id   a3b32eadc2359fedc2a10a6aff26a082
#
_cell.length_a   1.000
_cell.length_b   1.000
_cell.length_c   1.000
_cell.angle_alpha   90.00
_cell.angle_beta   90.00
_cell.angle_gamma   90.00
#
_symmetry.space_group_name_H-M   'P 1'
#
loop_
_entity.id
_entity.type
_entity.pdbx_description
1 polymer ?
#
loop_
_entity_poly.entity_id
_entity_poly.type
_entity_poly.pdbx_seq_one_letter_code
_entity_poly.pdbx_strand_id
1 'polypeptide(L)'
;MQDAPKAKLDELTNGENHQGVVLSIAAYAYATIDELFAKAAEKDEAPFFLVLDSIEDPHNLGSIMRTADAAGVHGIIIPKRRAVQLTSVVAKTSTGAIEHVPVARVTNLVQTVEQLKERGVWVFGTDMNGKDYRRWDANGATALIIGNEGKGISPLLKKSVDETLAIPMIGHVQSLNASVAASLLIYQGYNSRHPLA
;
A
#
# COMPACT_ATOMS: atom_id res chain seq x y z
N MET A 1 29.73 4.72 -15.64
CA MET A 1 29.53 3.35 -16.13
C MET A 1 30.84 2.61 -15.98
N GLN A 2 30.83 1.40 -15.45
CA GLN A 2 32.03 0.58 -15.28
C GLN A 2 31.78 -0.73 -16.02
N ASP A 3 32.69 -1.11 -16.90
CA ASP A 3 32.59 -2.40 -17.59
C ASP A 3 32.91 -3.54 -16.63
N ALA A 4 32.08 -4.57 -16.64
CA ALA A 4 32.25 -5.76 -15.81
C ALA A 4 32.00 -7.03 -16.63
N PRO A 5 32.77 -8.11 -16.38
CA PRO A 5 32.53 -9.40 -17.06
C PRO A 5 31.15 -9.94 -16.64
N LYS A 6 30.54 -10.74 -17.54
CA LYS A 6 29.23 -11.35 -17.30
C LYS A 6 29.16 -12.10 -15.97
N ALA A 7 30.20 -12.87 -15.62
CA ALA A 7 30.25 -13.57 -14.32
C ALA A 7 30.08 -12.65 -13.10
N LYS A 8 30.59 -11.40 -13.17
CA LYS A 8 30.42 -10.41 -12.09
C LYS A 8 29.01 -9.86 -12.05
N LEU A 9 28.35 -9.72 -13.20
CA LEU A 9 26.95 -9.30 -13.28
C LEU A 9 26.02 -10.42 -12.74
N ASP A 10 26.30 -11.69 -13.10
CA ASP A 10 25.59 -12.86 -12.59
C ASP A 10 25.72 -12.97 -11.05
N GLU A 11 26.91 -12.71 -10.50
CA GLU A 11 27.14 -12.66 -9.04
C GLU A 11 26.32 -11.55 -8.37
N LEU A 12 26.32 -10.32 -8.91
CA LEU A 12 25.62 -9.17 -8.37
C LEU A 12 24.09 -9.32 -8.40
N THR A 13 23.57 -10.10 -9.35
CA THR A 13 22.13 -10.36 -9.52
C THR A 13 21.67 -11.69 -8.93
N ASN A 14 22.56 -12.45 -8.26
CA ASN A 14 22.29 -13.80 -7.80
C ASN A 14 21.76 -14.73 -8.92
N GLY A 15 22.27 -14.55 -10.15
CA GLY A 15 21.89 -15.32 -11.32
C GLY A 15 20.58 -14.89 -11.98
N GLU A 16 19.96 -13.79 -11.58
CA GLU A 16 18.79 -13.23 -12.26
C GLU A 16 19.17 -12.63 -13.63
N ASN A 17 18.18 -12.54 -14.51
CA ASN A 17 18.38 -12.02 -15.87
C ASN A 17 18.66 -10.51 -15.87
N HIS A 18 19.92 -10.12 -15.92
CA HIS A 18 20.40 -8.73 -15.89
C HIS A 18 20.53 -8.07 -17.27
N GLN A 19 20.35 -8.80 -18.37
CA GLN A 19 20.42 -8.29 -19.75
C GLN A 19 21.70 -7.45 -20.06
N GLY A 20 22.81 -7.74 -19.37
CA GLY A 20 24.09 -7.07 -19.55
C GLY A 20 24.28 -5.77 -18.77
N VAL A 21 23.31 -5.36 -17.95
CA VAL A 21 23.40 -4.13 -17.12
C VAL A 21 22.95 -4.41 -15.70
N VAL A 22 23.76 -3.95 -14.73
CA VAL A 22 23.41 -3.91 -13.32
C VAL A 22 23.59 -2.48 -12.80
N LEU A 23 22.55 -1.92 -12.19
CA LEU A 23 22.60 -0.60 -11.55
C LEU A 23 22.64 -0.78 -10.05
N SER A 24 23.67 -0.26 -9.40
CA SER A 24 23.69 -0.09 -7.96
C SER A 24 23.06 1.26 -7.63
N ILE A 25 21.87 1.23 -7.05
CA ILE A 25 21.15 2.43 -6.60
C ILE A 25 21.16 2.49 -5.08
N ALA A 26 21.02 3.68 -4.53
CA ALA A 26 20.76 3.85 -3.09
C ALA A 26 19.47 3.11 -2.70
N ALA A 27 19.43 2.59 -1.48
CA ALA A 27 18.20 2.00 -0.96
C ALA A 27 17.08 3.07 -0.97
N TYR A 28 15.87 2.65 -1.32
CA TYR A 28 14.70 3.55 -1.30
C TYR A 28 14.52 4.14 0.09
N ALA A 29 14.39 5.45 0.17
CA ALA A 29 14.13 6.14 1.42
C ALA A 29 12.70 5.90 1.88
N TYR A 30 12.52 5.67 3.18
CA TYR A 30 11.19 5.65 3.79
C TYR A 30 10.83 7.04 4.26
N ALA A 31 9.57 7.41 4.02
CA ALA A 31 8.99 8.65 4.50
C ALA A 31 8.58 8.56 5.98
N THR A 32 8.37 9.69 6.59
CA THR A 32 7.69 9.86 7.88
C THR A 32 6.18 10.00 7.67
N ILE A 33 5.38 9.83 8.72
CA ILE A 33 3.93 10.09 8.67
C ILE A 33 3.65 11.56 8.30
N ASP A 34 4.47 12.50 8.79
CA ASP A 34 4.30 13.92 8.48
C ASP A 34 4.52 14.23 6.99
N GLU A 35 5.48 13.56 6.36
CA GLU A 35 5.70 13.68 4.91
C GLU A 35 4.52 13.14 4.09
N LEU A 36 3.79 12.10 4.58
CA LEU A 36 2.57 11.65 3.92
C LEU A 36 1.47 12.71 3.98
N PHE A 37 1.30 13.38 5.13
CA PHE A 37 0.36 14.49 5.23
C PHE A 37 0.79 15.69 4.38
N ALA A 38 2.08 16.01 4.34
CA ALA A 38 2.60 17.08 3.49
C ALA A 38 2.29 16.82 2.01
N LYS A 39 2.39 15.57 1.55
CA LYS A 39 2.03 15.17 0.18
C LYS A 39 0.57 15.45 -0.18
N ALA A 40 -0.37 15.25 0.76
CA ALA A 40 -1.78 15.60 0.57
C ALA A 40 -1.97 17.12 0.55
N ALA A 41 -1.32 17.82 1.46
CA ALA A 41 -1.39 19.28 1.55
C ALA A 41 -0.80 19.99 0.30
N GLU A 42 0.27 19.46 -0.30
CA GLU A 42 0.83 19.96 -1.56
C GLU A 42 -0.17 19.94 -2.72
N LYS A 43 -1.15 19.04 -2.68
CA LYS A 43 -2.20 18.92 -3.70
C LYS A 43 -3.49 19.64 -3.31
N ASP A 44 -3.55 20.26 -2.14
CA ASP A 44 -4.77 20.83 -1.55
C ASP A 44 -5.91 19.79 -1.45
N GLU A 45 -5.55 18.54 -1.14
CA GLU A 45 -6.46 17.40 -1.04
C GLU A 45 -6.56 16.86 0.39
N ALA A 46 -7.72 16.33 0.76
CA ALA A 46 -7.85 15.56 1.99
C ALA A 46 -7.00 14.29 1.91
N PRO A 47 -6.27 13.91 2.98
CA PRO A 47 -5.42 12.73 2.99
C PRO A 47 -6.15 11.44 2.58
N PHE A 48 -5.50 10.63 1.73
CA PHE A 48 -5.92 9.27 1.42
C PHE A 48 -4.70 8.35 1.57
N PHE A 49 -4.69 7.55 2.64
CA PHE A 49 -3.58 6.66 2.97
C PHE A 49 -3.97 5.19 2.87
N LEU A 50 -2.98 4.34 2.59
CA LEU A 50 -3.11 2.89 2.75
C LEU A 50 -2.28 2.43 3.94
N VAL A 51 -2.82 1.53 4.74
CA VAL A 51 -2.11 0.83 5.81
C VAL A 51 -2.08 -0.65 5.46
N LEU A 52 -0.90 -1.23 5.29
CA LEU A 52 -0.75 -2.61 4.86
C LEU A 52 -0.32 -3.48 6.04
N ASP A 53 -1.22 -4.36 6.50
CA ASP A 53 -0.96 -5.27 7.61
C ASP A 53 -0.52 -6.64 7.11
N SER A 54 0.75 -6.97 7.32
CA SER A 54 1.32 -8.28 7.00
C SER A 54 1.28 -8.64 5.49
N ILE A 55 1.47 -7.67 4.63
CA ILE A 55 1.72 -7.91 3.19
C ILE A 55 3.19 -8.28 3.02
N GLU A 56 3.48 -9.55 2.75
CA GLU A 56 4.83 -10.11 2.71
C GLU A 56 5.34 -10.36 1.29
N ASP A 57 4.45 -10.48 0.31
CA ASP A 57 4.81 -10.67 -1.10
C ASP A 57 5.18 -9.34 -1.77
N PRO A 58 6.41 -9.23 -2.33
CA PRO A 58 6.86 -8.04 -3.03
C PRO A 58 6.04 -7.73 -4.31
N HIS A 59 5.46 -8.73 -4.95
CA HIS A 59 4.59 -8.52 -6.10
C HIS A 59 3.27 -7.85 -5.70
N ASN A 60 2.70 -8.24 -4.55
CA ASN A 60 1.51 -7.59 -4.02
C ASN A 60 1.80 -6.13 -3.65
N LEU A 61 2.89 -5.86 -2.92
CA LEU A 61 3.26 -4.48 -2.57
C LEU A 61 3.46 -3.62 -3.83
N GLY A 62 4.22 -4.11 -4.80
CA GLY A 62 4.46 -3.39 -6.05
C GLY A 62 3.17 -3.10 -6.83
N SER A 63 2.25 -4.07 -6.91
CA SER A 63 0.96 -3.92 -7.58
C SER A 63 0.04 -2.93 -6.84
N ILE A 64 0.03 -2.98 -5.49
CA ILE A 64 -0.69 -2.01 -4.66
C ILE A 64 -0.14 -0.60 -4.87
N MET A 65 1.19 -0.43 -4.87
CA MET A 65 1.82 0.87 -5.12
C MET A 65 1.44 1.44 -6.49
N ARG A 66 1.44 0.60 -7.53
CA ARG A 66 1.04 1.01 -8.88
C ARG A 66 -0.42 1.49 -8.92
N THR A 67 -1.33 0.79 -8.25
CA THR A 67 -2.73 1.20 -8.15
C THR A 67 -2.89 2.46 -7.31
N ALA A 68 -2.13 2.57 -6.22
CA ALA A 68 -2.13 3.72 -5.33
C ALA A 68 -1.69 5.01 -6.05
N ASP A 69 -0.63 4.92 -6.87
CA ASP A 69 -0.16 6.02 -7.71
C ASP A 69 -1.23 6.44 -8.72
N ALA A 70 -1.78 5.47 -9.46
CA ALA A 70 -2.80 5.72 -10.47
C ALA A 70 -4.10 6.34 -9.91
N ALA A 71 -4.45 6.07 -8.66
CA ALA A 71 -5.65 6.57 -7.99
C ALA A 71 -5.38 7.79 -7.08
N GLY A 72 -4.17 8.33 -7.06
CA GLY A 72 -3.83 9.53 -6.29
C GLY A 72 -3.75 9.32 -4.79
N VAL A 73 -3.42 8.12 -4.32
CA VAL A 73 -3.15 7.85 -2.90
C VAL A 73 -1.92 8.63 -2.45
N HIS A 74 -2.00 9.31 -1.30
CA HIS A 74 -0.96 10.21 -0.82
C HIS A 74 0.18 9.51 -0.07
N GLY A 75 -0.01 8.26 0.35
CA GLY A 75 1.04 7.49 0.98
C GLY A 75 0.61 6.12 1.47
N ILE A 76 1.62 5.27 1.67
CA ILE A 76 1.46 3.90 2.16
C ILE A 76 2.19 3.74 3.48
N ILE A 77 1.59 3.04 4.43
CA ILE A 77 2.15 2.77 5.75
C ILE A 77 2.33 1.26 5.91
N ILE A 78 3.56 0.83 6.18
CA ILE A 78 3.90 -0.57 6.40
C ILE A 78 4.57 -0.78 7.76
N PRO A 79 4.44 -1.97 8.39
CA PRO A 79 5.18 -2.26 9.60
C PRO A 79 6.65 -2.58 9.30
N LYS A 80 7.53 -2.34 10.28
CA LYS A 80 8.96 -2.70 10.19
C LYS A 80 9.21 -4.21 10.15
N ARG A 81 8.28 -5.00 10.67
CA ARG A 81 8.37 -6.47 10.76
C ARG A 81 7.13 -7.09 10.14
N ARG A 82 7.25 -8.32 9.63
CA ARG A 82 6.15 -9.07 9.00
C ARG A 82 5.52 -8.33 7.82
N ALA A 83 6.35 -7.66 7.05
CA ALA A 83 5.96 -7.02 5.81
C ALA A 83 7.17 -6.98 4.87
N VAL A 84 6.90 -7.07 3.59
CA VAL A 84 7.93 -6.84 2.57
C VAL A 84 8.41 -5.39 2.64
N GLN A 85 9.69 -5.21 2.41
CA GLN A 85 10.32 -3.90 2.36
C GLN A 85 10.46 -3.42 0.91
N LEU A 86 10.84 -2.16 0.71
CA LEU A 86 11.12 -1.62 -0.62
C LEU A 86 12.37 -2.28 -1.20
N THR A 87 12.16 -3.26 -2.06
CA THR A 87 13.20 -4.08 -2.72
C THR A 87 13.23 -3.81 -4.22
N SER A 88 14.24 -4.33 -4.92
CA SER A 88 14.33 -4.29 -6.38
C SER A 88 13.12 -4.95 -7.05
N VAL A 89 12.56 -6.01 -6.45
CA VAL A 89 11.35 -6.69 -6.97
C VAL A 89 10.14 -5.76 -6.86
N VAL A 90 9.96 -5.06 -5.72
CA VAL A 90 8.90 -4.06 -5.54
C VAL A 90 9.06 -2.92 -6.55
N ALA A 91 10.28 -2.41 -6.73
CA ALA A 91 10.56 -1.35 -7.70
C ALA A 91 10.18 -1.77 -9.13
N LYS A 92 10.57 -2.98 -9.54
CA LYS A 92 10.23 -3.52 -10.85
C LYS A 92 8.73 -3.70 -11.03
N THR A 93 8.04 -4.26 -10.03
CA THR A 93 6.61 -4.56 -10.10
C THR A 93 5.75 -3.28 -10.03
N SER A 94 6.20 -2.29 -9.29
CA SER A 94 5.51 -0.99 -9.17
C SER A 94 5.59 -0.12 -10.45
N THR A 95 6.43 -0.50 -11.43
CA THR A 95 6.59 0.21 -12.72
C THR A 95 6.82 1.73 -12.58
N GLY A 96 7.63 2.12 -11.59
CA GLY A 96 7.97 3.51 -11.30
C GLY A 96 7.14 4.17 -10.19
N ALA A 97 6.00 3.60 -9.79
CA ALA A 97 5.17 4.18 -8.72
C ALA A 97 5.91 4.33 -7.38
N ILE A 98 6.96 3.53 -7.14
CA ILE A 98 7.82 3.64 -5.96
C ILE A 98 8.50 5.01 -5.81
N GLU A 99 8.69 5.75 -6.89
CA GLU A 99 9.28 7.10 -6.90
C GLU A 99 8.25 8.19 -6.57
N HIS A 100 6.95 7.87 -6.66
CA HIS A 100 5.87 8.83 -6.56
C HIS A 100 5.02 8.68 -5.31
N VAL A 101 4.85 7.44 -4.83
CA VAL A 101 4.05 7.14 -3.65
C VAL A 101 4.97 6.95 -2.44
N PRO A 102 5.03 7.91 -1.50
CA PRO A 102 5.87 7.79 -0.32
C PRO A 102 5.39 6.65 0.58
N VAL A 103 6.35 5.92 1.15
CA VAL A 103 6.08 4.80 2.04
C VAL A 103 6.65 5.08 3.41
N ALA A 104 5.79 5.15 4.44
CA ALA A 104 6.20 5.25 5.83
C ALA A 104 6.34 3.86 6.47
N ARG A 105 7.44 3.65 7.21
CA ARG A 105 7.72 2.40 7.89
C ARG A 105 7.66 2.56 9.39
N VAL A 106 6.66 1.95 10.03
CA VAL A 106 6.33 2.16 11.44
C VAL A 106 6.57 0.92 12.30
N THR A 107 6.76 1.11 13.59
CA THR A 107 7.01 0.00 14.52
C THR A 107 5.71 -0.66 14.97
N ASN A 108 4.62 0.12 15.11
CA ASN A 108 3.34 -0.35 15.64
C ASN A 108 2.19 0.28 14.84
N LEU A 109 1.48 -0.54 14.05
CA LEU A 109 0.36 -0.09 13.24
C LEU A 109 -0.83 0.41 14.08
N VAL A 110 -1.13 -0.22 15.22
CA VAL A 110 -2.24 0.20 16.10
C VAL A 110 -1.97 1.63 16.62
N GLN A 111 -0.78 1.86 17.16
CA GLN A 111 -0.40 3.19 17.62
C GLN A 111 -0.42 4.23 16.49
N THR A 112 0.03 3.84 15.30
CA THR A 112 -0.01 4.73 14.13
C THR A 112 -1.43 5.05 13.71
N VAL A 113 -2.33 4.07 13.72
CA VAL A 113 -3.76 4.29 13.43
C VAL A 113 -4.38 5.27 14.43
N GLU A 114 -4.10 5.12 15.72
CA GLU A 114 -4.59 6.10 16.74
C GLU A 114 -4.05 7.51 16.45
N GLN A 115 -2.77 7.65 16.11
CA GLN A 115 -2.19 8.95 15.72
C GLN A 115 -2.86 9.54 14.45
N LEU A 116 -3.22 8.73 13.48
CA LEU A 116 -3.96 9.18 12.30
C LEU A 116 -5.36 9.70 12.70
N LYS A 117 -6.06 8.97 13.59
CA LYS A 117 -7.37 9.37 14.10
C LYS A 117 -7.32 10.68 14.90
N GLU A 118 -6.31 10.86 15.75
CA GLU A 118 -6.07 12.13 16.47
C GLU A 118 -5.88 13.32 15.52
N ARG A 119 -5.44 13.06 14.28
CA ARG A 119 -5.27 14.05 13.21
C ARG A 119 -6.50 14.16 12.28
N GLY A 120 -7.63 13.58 12.67
CA GLY A 120 -8.90 13.67 11.95
C GLY A 120 -9.02 12.72 10.75
N VAL A 121 -8.17 11.69 10.64
CA VAL A 121 -8.27 10.67 9.59
C VAL A 121 -9.25 9.60 10.01
N TRP A 122 -10.27 9.33 9.20
CA TRP A 122 -11.20 8.23 9.39
C TRP A 122 -10.62 6.93 8.86
N VAL A 123 -10.62 5.87 9.67
CA VAL A 123 -9.89 4.64 9.38
C VAL A 123 -10.83 3.49 9.05
N PHE A 124 -10.69 2.94 7.85
CA PHE A 124 -11.47 1.82 7.34
C PHE A 124 -10.62 0.55 7.30
N GLY A 125 -11.19 -0.55 7.79
CA GLY A 125 -10.59 -1.87 7.71
C GLY A 125 -11.29 -2.75 6.67
N THR A 126 -10.66 -3.85 6.27
CA THR A 126 -11.26 -4.86 5.38
C THR A 126 -11.66 -6.10 6.16
N ASP A 127 -12.92 -6.52 6.02
CA ASP A 127 -13.45 -7.74 6.66
C ASP A 127 -14.62 -8.29 5.87
N MET A 128 -14.81 -9.63 5.87
CA MET A 128 -15.92 -10.29 5.16
C MET A 128 -17.29 -9.89 5.70
N ASN A 129 -17.38 -9.52 6.97
CA ASN A 129 -18.63 -9.10 7.63
C ASN A 129 -18.80 -7.57 7.67
N GLY A 130 -17.99 -6.84 6.90
CA GLY A 130 -18.06 -5.40 6.81
C GLY A 130 -19.25 -4.91 5.97
N LYS A 131 -19.40 -3.61 5.90
CA LYS A 131 -20.33 -2.94 4.98
C LYS A 131 -19.88 -3.13 3.53
N ASP A 132 -20.81 -3.30 2.62
CA ASP A 132 -20.48 -3.39 1.18
C ASP A 132 -19.66 -2.16 0.75
N TYR A 133 -18.44 -2.43 0.24
CA TYR A 133 -17.48 -1.39 -0.11
C TYR A 133 -18.01 -0.38 -1.13
N ARG A 134 -18.98 -0.75 -1.95
CA ARG A 134 -19.62 0.13 -2.94
C ARG A 134 -20.40 1.29 -2.29
N ARG A 135 -20.70 1.16 -0.99
CA ARG A 135 -21.36 2.20 -0.19
C ARG A 135 -20.38 3.05 0.62
N TRP A 136 -19.08 2.80 0.43
CA TRP A 136 -18.06 3.56 1.12
C TRP A 136 -17.98 4.97 0.56
N ASP A 137 -18.17 5.93 1.45
CA ASP A 137 -17.86 7.33 1.20
C ASP A 137 -16.44 7.61 1.71
N ALA A 138 -15.52 7.85 0.77
CA ALA A 138 -14.12 8.16 1.05
C ALA A 138 -13.82 9.67 0.96
N ASN A 139 -14.83 10.52 0.96
CA ASN A 139 -14.62 11.96 1.05
C ASN A 139 -14.00 12.32 2.42
N GLY A 140 -13.17 13.36 2.43
CA GLY A 140 -12.41 13.75 3.62
C GLY A 140 -11.13 12.93 3.82
N ALA A 141 -10.51 13.12 4.98
CA ALA A 141 -9.27 12.45 5.34
C ALA A 141 -9.54 10.98 5.70
N THR A 142 -9.00 10.03 4.92
CA THR A 142 -9.26 8.60 5.08
C THR A 142 -7.98 7.78 5.07
N ALA A 143 -7.97 6.68 5.82
CA ALA A 143 -6.99 5.61 5.71
C ALA A 143 -7.68 4.26 5.54
N LEU A 144 -7.23 3.47 4.56
CA LEU A 144 -7.74 2.13 4.26
C LEU A 144 -6.72 1.08 4.68
N ILE A 145 -7.12 0.16 5.54
CA ILE A 145 -6.27 -0.95 5.97
C ILE A 145 -6.54 -2.18 5.12
N ILE A 146 -5.50 -2.68 4.48
CA ILE A 146 -5.50 -3.95 3.74
C ILE A 146 -4.75 -4.99 4.56
N GLY A 147 -5.38 -6.09 4.86
CA GLY A 147 -4.80 -7.21 5.60
C GLY A 147 -4.18 -8.27 4.69
N ASN A 148 -3.53 -9.24 5.33
CA ASN A 148 -3.00 -10.44 4.68
C ASN A 148 -4.12 -11.27 4.04
N GLU A 149 -3.83 -11.93 2.90
CA GLU A 149 -4.79 -12.71 2.11
C GLU A 149 -5.47 -13.85 2.90
N GLY A 150 -4.71 -14.52 3.77
CA GLY A 150 -5.22 -15.67 4.53
C GLY A 150 -5.75 -15.32 5.92
N LYS A 151 -5.18 -14.28 6.56
CA LYS A 151 -5.47 -13.92 7.96
C LYS A 151 -6.29 -12.65 8.10
N GLY A 152 -6.40 -11.86 7.03
CA GLY A 152 -7.02 -10.54 7.08
C GLY A 152 -6.22 -9.54 7.93
N ILE A 153 -6.91 -8.57 8.49
CA ILE A 153 -6.35 -7.58 9.42
C ILE A 153 -6.16 -8.22 10.81
N SER A 154 -5.03 -7.94 11.45
CA SER A 154 -4.74 -8.44 12.80
C SER A 154 -5.81 -8.00 13.81
N PRO A 155 -6.16 -8.86 14.81
CA PRO A 155 -7.31 -8.60 15.69
C PRO A 155 -7.24 -7.30 16.47
N LEU A 156 -6.04 -6.87 16.89
CA LEU A 156 -5.86 -5.60 17.60
C LEU A 156 -6.07 -4.41 16.67
N LEU A 157 -5.51 -4.48 15.45
CA LEU A 157 -5.66 -3.42 14.46
C LEU A 157 -7.12 -3.31 13.99
N LYS A 158 -7.83 -4.44 13.86
CA LYS A 158 -9.27 -4.47 13.54
C LYS A 158 -10.13 -3.74 14.59
N LYS A 159 -9.73 -3.75 15.86
CA LYS A 159 -10.44 -3.02 16.94
C LYS A 159 -10.22 -1.51 16.88
N SER A 160 -9.18 -1.04 16.20
CA SER A 160 -8.83 0.39 16.10
C SER A 160 -9.51 1.09 14.92
N VAL A 161 -10.14 0.36 13.98
CA VAL A 161 -10.82 0.96 12.83
C VAL A 161 -12.16 1.56 13.22
N ASP A 162 -12.58 2.57 12.48
CA ASP A 162 -13.88 3.23 12.68
C ASP A 162 -14.99 2.45 11.98
N GLU A 163 -14.71 1.86 10.81
CA GLU A 163 -15.66 1.04 10.05
C GLU A 163 -14.92 -0.10 9.31
N THR A 164 -15.63 -1.17 9.01
CA THR A 164 -15.11 -2.26 8.16
C THR A 164 -15.87 -2.35 6.86
N LEU A 165 -15.12 -2.60 5.77
CA LEU A 165 -15.62 -2.75 4.41
C LEU A 165 -15.48 -4.20 3.95
N ALA A 166 -16.49 -4.69 3.23
CA ALA A 166 -16.50 -6.02 2.63
C ALA A 166 -16.59 -5.92 1.11
N ILE A 167 -15.83 -6.78 0.42
CA ILE A 167 -16.04 -7.04 -1.00
C ILE A 167 -16.99 -8.23 -1.09
N PRO A 168 -18.22 -8.08 -1.65
CA PRO A 168 -19.16 -9.19 -1.73
C PRO A 168 -18.63 -10.33 -2.60
N MET A 169 -18.73 -11.54 -2.10
CA MET A 169 -18.30 -12.77 -2.75
C MET A 169 -19.48 -13.69 -2.94
N ILE A 170 -19.73 -14.16 -4.17
CA ILE A 170 -20.83 -15.06 -4.51
C ILE A 170 -20.34 -16.44 -4.99
N GLY A 171 -19.04 -16.59 -5.18
CA GLY A 171 -18.41 -17.83 -5.61
C GLY A 171 -17.97 -18.72 -4.44
N HIS A 172 -17.15 -19.73 -4.74
CA HIS A 172 -16.64 -20.68 -3.76
C HIS A 172 -15.36 -20.21 -3.03
N VAL A 173 -14.64 -19.24 -3.60
CA VAL A 173 -13.44 -18.68 -2.97
C VAL A 173 -13.82 -17.75 -1.83
N GLN A 174 -13.04 -17.79 -0.75
CA GLN A 174 -13.32 -17.00 0.46
C GLN A 174 -12.57 -15.65 0.49
N SER A 175 -11.59 -15.46 -0.40
CA SER A 175 -10.80 -14.23 -0.46
C SER A 175 -10.29 -13.97 -1.87
N LEU A 176 -9.96 -12.71 -2.14
CA LEU A 176 -9.21 -12.28 -3.31
C LEU A 176 -7.73 -12.16 -2.94
N ASN A 177 -6.85 -12.17 -3.96
CA ASN A 177 -5.48 -11.73 -3.78
C ASN A 177 -5.45 -10.30 -3.19
N ALA A 178 -4.50 -10.02 -2.29
CA ALA A 178 -4.44 -8.75 -1.55
C ALA A 178 -4.35 -7.53 -2.47
N SER A 179 -3.57 -7.60 -3.55
CA SER A 179 -3.45 -6.48 -4.49
C SER A 179 -4.71 -6.27 -5.31
N VAL A 180 -5.45 -7.33 -5.62
CA VAL A 180 -6.75 -7.25 -6.31
C VAL A 180 -7.80 -6.62 -5.39
N ALA A 181 -7.91 -7.09 -4.14
CA ALA A 181 -8.79 -6.50 -3.15
C ALA A 181 -8.48 -5.02 -2.90
N ALA A 182 -7.19 -4.70 -2.74
CA ALA A 182 -6.73 -3.33 -2.60
C ALA A 182 -7.15 -2.46 -3.79
N SER A 183 -7.00 -2.96 -5.02
CA SER A 183 -7.34 -2.20 -6.23
C SER A 183 -8.82 -1.85 -6.32
N LEU A 184 -9.71 -2.79 -5.98
CA LEU A 184 -11.16 -2.55 -5.95
C LEU A 184 -11.52 -1.45 -4.94
N LEU A 185 -10.95 -1.52 -3.74
CA LEU A 185 -11.23 -0.57 -2.67
C LEU A 185 -10.59 0.80 -2.93
N ILE A 186 -9.37 0.85 -3.46
CA ILE A 186 -8.70 2.10 -3.82
C ILE A 186 -9.51 2.84 -4.89
N TYR A 187 -9.99 2.13 -5.93
CA TYR A 187 -10.79 2.75 -6.98
C TYR A 187 -12.20 3.11 -6.52
N GLN A 188 -12.77 2.42 -5.53
CA GLN A 188 -13.99 2.90 -4.88
C GLN A 188 -13.72 4.23 -4.14
N GLY A 189 -12.60 4.33 -3.44
CA GLY A 189 -12.17 5.60 -2.83
C GLY A 189 -11.97 6.70 -3.86
N TYR A 190 -11.32 6.38 -4.99
CA TYR A 190 -11.18 7.31 -6.11
C TYR A 190 -12.55 7.77 -6.65
N ASN A 191 -13.47 6.85 -6.93
CA ASN A 191 -14.80 7.16 -7.45
C ASN A 191 -15.60 8.04 -6.49
N SER A 192 -15.48 7.79 -5.20
CA SER A 192 -16.13 8.60 -4.17
C SER A 192 -15.62 10.05 -4.15
N ARG A 193 -14.32 10.24 -4.37
CA ARG A 193 -13.65 11.55 -4.40
C ARG A 193 -13.80 12.29 -5.73
N HIS A 194 -14.03 11.55 -6.80
CA HIS A 194 -14.17 12.06 -8.16
C HIS A 194 -15.48 11.56 -8.79
N PRO A 195 -16.65 11.98 -8.26
CA PRO A 195 -17.92 11.54 -8.78
C PRO A 195 -18.11 11.96 -10.25
N LEU A 196 -18.73 11.11 -11.04
CA LEU A 196 -19.15 11.48 -12.39
C LEU A 196 -20.21 12.58 -12.31
N ALA A 197 -20.08 13.55 -13.20
CA ALA A 197 -21.05 14.66 -13.35
C ALA A 197 -22.40 14.16 -13.85
#